data_4fae83bc7a60e646806d577e0c62ab77
#
_entry.id   4fae83bc7a60e646806d577e0c62ab77
#
_cell.length_a   1.000
_cell.length_b   1.000
_cell.length_c   1.000
_cell.angle_alpha   90.00
_cell.angle_beta   90.00
_cell.angle_gamma   90.00
#
_symmetry.space_group_name_H-M   'P 1'
#
loop_
_entity.id
_entity.type
_entity.pdbx_description
1 polymer ?
#
loop_
_entity_poly.entity_id
_entity_poly.type
_entity_poly.pdbx_seq_one_letter_code
_entity_poly.pdbx_strand_id
1 'polypeptide(L)'
;MSVAPPSPSYGGQAIYQQRNPQSTPLYFLVDSLYEKVKAMWEERFERSHGFWRGFLDDIVARFLDCGVLECGFARVFCDHCKDEYLLPYSCKCRGFCPSCNAKRAAAFVALLKDELLQDVCHAQWVFTIPKMLRPYFLYHRELLGQLCRAAYETVKELMTAAVQDEDIRPGMVTVIQTFSDNLRWNPHAHALATRGGWNAQGQWIPVPYIDPHAAELLFRHKIFQLLKTQGLLSDERIELLMSWKHTGFSIDNSVTVYPSDELGLERLARYMIRSPVSLQRLNYIPETQQVLYQSNKGHDQQDSTIIDSMEFLARVLMHVPDLNKPYIRYSGIYSNRTQRKPSKDSATTSSPNEIPPSVSNPKLRRRWANLIRRVFQTEPLICQKCGSNMRILSFITQPRVINKILDHLKNRPTQTRAPPTPKLQQAPLPLSP
;
A
#
# COMPACT_ATOMS: atom_id res chain seq x y z
N MET A 1 24.75 -6.39 -10.83
CA MET A 1 24.20 -7.04 -9.62
C MET A 1 24.83 -6.39 -8.40
N SER A 2 24.19 -5.39 -7.84
CA SER A 2 24.61 -4.86 -6.53
C SER A 2 23.62 -5.41 -5.51
N VAL A 3 23.98 -6.54 -4.92
CA VAL A 3 23.31 -7.06 -3.74
C VAL A 3 23.62 -6.08 -2.61
N ALA A 4 22.60 -5.45 -2.05
CA ALA A 4 22.77 -4.66 -0.84
C ALA A 4 23.49 -5.53 0.20
N PRO A 5 24.53 -5.00 0.88
CA PRO A 5 25.24 -5.77 1.88
C PRO A 5 24.26 -6.24 2.96
N PRO A 6 24.42 -7.47 3.50
CA PRO A 6 23.57 -7.96 4.57
C PRO A 6 23.66 -7.01 5.76
N SER A 7 22.50 -6.66 6.31
CA SER A 7 22.43 -5.80 7.49
C SER A 7 23.23 -6.44 8.65
N PRO A 8 24.07 -5.69 9.34
CA PRO A 8 24.76 -6.22 10.51
C PRO A 8 23.74 -6.69 11.55
N SER A 9 23.85 -7.90 12.02
CA SER A 9 23.00 -8.49 13.04
C SER A 9 23.68 -8.51 14.39
N TYR A 10 22.98 -8.07 15.42
CA TYR A 10 23.39 -8.26 16.82
C TYR A 10 22.39 -9.25 17.44
N GLY A 11 22.86 -10.42 17.85
CA GLY A 11 22.00 -11.44 18.47
C GLY A 11 20.86 -11.97 17.60
N GLY A 12 21.03 -12.02 16.25
CA GLY A 12 20.02 -12.58 15.32
C GLY A 12 18.89 -11.62 14.93
N GLN A 13 18.85 -10.39 15.42
CA GLN A 13 17.86 -9.38 15.02
C GLN A 13 18.50 -8.37 14.04
N ALA A 14 17.77 -8.10 12.94
CA ALA A 14 18.21 -7.12 11.96
C ALA A 14 18.18 -5.69 12.56
N ILE A 15 19.24 -4.93 12.37
CA ILE A 15 19.39 -3.56 12.87
C ILE A 15 18.60 -2.61 11.97
N TYR A 16 17.86 -1.65 12.56
CA TYR A 16 17.16 -0.62 11.80
C TYR A 16 18.15 0.23 11.00
N GLN A 17 17.98 0.23 9.68
CA GLN A 17 18.69 1.13 8.79
C GLN A 17 17.78 2.29 8.37
N GLN A 18 18.31 3.51 8.46
CA GLN A 18 17.59 4.69 7.98
C GLN A 18 17.35 4.57 6.48
N ARG A 19 16.10 4.82 6.08
CA ARG A 19 15.74 4.85 4.67
C ARG A 19 16.39 6.04 4.00
N ASN A 20 16.88 5.83 2.78
CA ASN A 20 17.36 6.89 1.91
C ASN A 20 16.52 6.92 0.62
N PRO A 21 15.33 7.54 0.61
CA PRO A 21 14.51 7.64 -0.59
C PRO A 21 15.20 8.42 -1.71
N GLN A 22 16.05 9.39 -1.36
CA GLN A 22 16.78 10.24 -2.30
C GLN A 22 17.75 9.47 -3.21
N SER A 23 18.23 8.30 -2.76
CA SER A 23 19.10 7.45 -3.60
C SER A 23 18.34 6.54 -4.58
N THR A 24 17.00 6.65 -4.66
CA THR A 24 16.21 5.77 -5.51
C THR A 24 16.03 6.34 -6.93
N PRO A 25 15.99 5.48 -7.96
CA PRO A 25 15.74 5.93 -9.34
C PRO A 25 14.42 6.72 -9.47
N LEU A 26 13.40 6.37 -8.70
CA LEU A 26 12.12 7.09 -8.70
C LEU A 26 12.27 8.52 -8.16
N TYR A 27 13.12 8.73 -7.13
CA TYR A 27 13.37 10.07 -6.60
C TYR A 27 14.01 10.95 -7.69
N PHE A 28 15.05 10.47 -8.34
CA PHE A 28 15.72 11.22 -9.42
C PHE A 28 14.79 11.55 -10.57
N LEU A 29 13.92 10.61 -10.98
CA LEU A 29 12.91 10.84 -12.01
C LEU A 29 11.95 11.96 -11.62
N VAL A 30 11.44 11.93 -10.40
CA VAL A 30 10.48 12.92 -9.92
C VAL A 30 11.16 14.28 -9.77
N ASP A 31 12.31 14.34 -9.13
CA ASP A 31 13.05 15.59 -8.89
C ASP A 31 13.44 16.30 -10.20
N SER A 32 13.90 15.54 -11.20
CA SER A 32 14.40 16.12 -12.46
C SER A 32 13.31 16.39 -13.51
N LEU A 33 12.20 15.66 -13.49
CA LEU A 33 11.24 15.67 -14.61
C LEU A 33 9.84 16.16 -14.23
N TYR A 34 9.49 16.27 -12.94
CA TYR A 34 8.11 16.57 -12.55
C TYR A 34 7.57 17.86 -13.15
N GLU A 35 8.31 18.96 -13.06
CA GLU A 35 7.87 20.26 -13.60
C GLU A 35 7.71 20.23 -15.11
N LYS A 36 8.57 19.50 -15.83
CA LYS A 36 8.46 19.31 -17.28
C LYS A 36 7.21 18.50 -17.64
N VAL A 37 6.96 17.40 -16.94
CA VAL A 37 5.77 16.57 -17.15
C VAL A 37 4.50 17.36 -16.88
N LYS A 38 4.48 18.16 -15.81
CA LYS A 38 3.36 19.04 -15.45
C LYS A 38 3.10 20.06 -16.55
N ALA A 39 4.12 20.76 -17.00
CA ALA A 39 4.01 21.80 -18.05
C ALA A 39 3.49 21.26 -19.39
N MET A 40 3.82 20.01 -19.72
CA MET A 40 3.40 19.34 -20.95
C MET A 40 2.16 18.45 -20.80
N TRP A 41 1.50 18.46 -19.62
CA TRP A 41 0.45 17.48 -19.33
C TRP A 41 -0.73 17.59 -20.30
N GLU A 42 -1.29 18.76 -20.46
CA GLU A 42 -2.47 19.01 -21.31
C GLU A 42 -2.21 18.65 -22.77
N GLU A 43 -1.06 19.04 -23.30
CA GLU A 43 -0.70 18.81 -24.70
C GLU A 43 -0.36 17.34 -24.98
N ARG A 44 0.46 16.71 -24.10
CA ARG A 44 1.09 15.41 -24.41
C ARG A 44 0.41 14.23 -23.72
N PHE A 45 -0.10 14.41 -22.49
CA PHE A 45 -0.47 13.29 -21.63
C PHE A 45 -1.96 13.19 -21.36
N GLU A 46 -2.71 14.29 -21.34
CA GLU A 46 -4.10 14.30 -20.91
C GLU A 46 -4.99 13.29 -21.63
N ARG A 47 -4.86 13.20 -22.96
CA ARG A 47 -5.66 12.27 -23.77
C ARG A 47 -5.48 10.79 -23.38
N SER A 48 -4.35 10.41 -22.82
CA SER A 48 -4.03 9.01 -22.49
C SER A 48 -3.95 8.74 -20.99
N HIS A 49 -3.77 9.77 -20.17
CA HIS A 49 -3.53 9.67 -18.74
C HIS A 49 -4.59 10.38 -17.88
N GLY A 50 -5.58 11.03 -18.52
CA GLY A 50 -6.65 11.78 -17.84
C GLY A 50 -6.26 13.20 -17.47
N PHE A 51 -7.23 13.95 -16.95
CA PHE A 51 -7.04 15.36 -16.59
C PHE A 51 -5.96 15.56 -15.53
N TRP A 52 -5.27 16.70 -15.59
CA TRP A 52 -4.37 17.11 -14.52
C TRP A 52 -5.12 17.26 -13.19
N ARG A 53 -4.51 16.83 -12.10
CA ARG A 53 -5.09 16.89 -10.76
C ARG A 53 -4.20 17.72 -9.85
N GLY A 54 -4.61 18.95 -9.53
CA GLY A 54 -3.79 19.95 -8.84
C GLY A 54 -3.18 19.50 -7.52
N PHE A 55 -3.81 18.55 -6.82
CA PHE A 55 -3.26 17.99 -5.59
C PHE A 55 -1.97 17.13 -5.78
N LEU A 56 -1.60 16.82 -7.02
CA LEU A 56 -0.36 16.11 -7.31
C LEU A 56 0.87 16.92 -6.89
N ASP A 57 0.79 18.23 -6.95
CA ASP A 57 1.86 19.12 -6.47
C ASP A 57 2.20 18.85 -5.00
N ASP A 58 1.18 18.77 -4.13
CA ASP A 58 1.36 18.45 -2.71
C ASP A 58 1.88 17.04 -2.47
N ILE A 59 1.45 16.09 -3.30
CA ILE A 59 1.91 14.69 -3.20
C ILE A 59 3.39 14.58 -3.55
N VAL A 60 3.81 15.25 -4.62
CA VAL A 60 5.19 15.25 -5.10
C VAL A 60 6.09 15.99 -4.12
N ALA A 61 5.72 17.19 -3.68
CA ALA A 61 6.47 17.95 -2.68
C ALA A 61 6.72 17.10 -1.41
N ARG A 62 5.66 16.48 -0.86
CA ARG A 62 5.80 15.61 0.31
C ARG A 62 6.63 14.36 0.03
N PHE A 63 6.61 13.84 -1.22
CA PHE A 63 7.45 12.69 -1.58
C PHE A 63 8.92 13.07 -1.60
N LEU A 64 9.28 14.22 -2.13
CA LEU A 64 10.65 14.73 -2.17
C LEU A 64 11.19 14.99 -0.74
N ASP A 65 10.34 15.39 0.19
CA ASP A 65 10.67 15.56 1.62
C ASP A 65 10.74 14.22 2.39
N CYS A 66 10.40 13.09 1.77
CA CYS A 66 10.27 11.82 2.46
C CYS A 66 11.60 11.28 2.95
N GLY A 67 11.78 11.19 4.26
CA GLY A 67 13.02 10.66 4.84
C GLY A 67 14.15 11.68 4.94
N VAL A 68 13.88 12.95 4.67
CA VAL A 68 14.80 14.09 4.74
C VAL A 68 14.79 14.66 6.15
N LEU A 69 15.94 14.73 6.81
CA LEU A 69 16.03 15.23 8.19
C LEU A 69 15.71 16.72 8.29
N GLU A 70 16.07 17.50 7.28
CA GLU A 70 15.78 18.93 7.16
C GLU A 70 14.28 19.24 7.16
N CYS A 71 13.45 18.25 6.78
CA CYS A 71 11.97 18.36 6.79
C CYS A 71 11.34 17.88 8.11
N GLY A 72 12.17 17.51 9.08
CA GLY A 72 11.76 17.13 10.43
C GLY A 72 11.95 15.67 10.78
N PHE A 73 12.01 15.42 12.08
CA PHE A 73 12.33 14.10 12.62
C PHE A 73 11.83 13.90 14.05
N ALA A 74 11.75 12.63 14.46
CA ALA A 74 11.63 12.24 15.86
C ALA A 74 13.00 11.92 16.43
N ARG A 75 13.26 12.34 17.68
CA ARG A 75 14.46 11.96 18.44
C ARG A 75 14.18 10.69 19.20
N VAL A 76 14.99 9.66 18.98
CA VAL A 76 14.89 8.35 19.62
C VAL A 76 16.13 8.14 20.49
N PHE A 77 15.91 7.89 21.78
CA PHE A 77 16.96 7.92 22.81
C PHE A 77 16.96 6.66 23.67
N CYS A 78 18.14 6.18 24.02
CA CYS A 78 18.38 5.07 24.93
C CYS A 78 18.71 5.58 26.32
N ASP A 79 17.87 5.28 27.32
CA ASP A 79 18.12 5.71 28.70
C ASP A 79 19.31 4.97 29.33
N HIS A 80 19.67 3.77 28.85
CA HIS A 80 20.75 2.97 29.38
C HIS A 80 22.14 3.46 28.92
N CYS A 81 22.42 3.48 27.62
CA CYS A 81 23.75 3.86 27.12
C CYS A 81 23.82 5.29 26.59
N LYS A 82 22.74 6.07 26.72
CA LYS A 82 22.62 7.47 26.29
C LYS A 82 22.81 7.67 24.77
N ASP A 83 22.68 6.59 24.00
CA ASP A 83 22.71 6.68 22.55
C ASP A 83 21.42 7.29 21.98
N GLU A 84 21.56 8.03 20.89
CA GLU A 84 20.44 8.72 20.25
C GLU A 84 20.57 8.62 18.73
N TYR A 85 19.43 8.45 18.06
CA TYR A 85 19.34 8.62 16.62
C TYR A 85 18.13 9.45 16.22
N LEU A 86 18.21 10.08 15.02
CA LEU A 86 17.15 10.87 14.44
C LEU A 86 16.37 10.01 13.44
N LEU A 87 15.04 10.00 13.58
CA LEU A 87 14.13 9.27 12.70
C LEU A 87 13.37 10.28 11.84
N PRO A 88 13.72 10.45 10.54
CA PRO A 88 13.07 11.43 9.68
C PRO A 88 11.60 11.06 9.40
N TYR A 89 10.78 12.07 9.15
CA TYR A 89 9.37 11.86 8.82
C TYR A 89 9.17 11.22 7.46
N SER A 90 8.06 10.53 7.31
CA SER A 90 7.66 9.87 6.08
C SER A 90 6.48 10.61 5.44
N CYS A 91 6.47 10.69 4.09
CA CYS A 91 5.45 11.41 3.34
C CYS A 91 4.03 10.84 3.45
N LYS A 92 3.88 9.56 3.81
CA LYS A 92 2.62 8.83 3.85
C LYS A 92 1.84 8.84 2.52
N CYS A 93 2.49 9.20 1.39
CA CYS A 93 1.87 9.28 0.07
C CYS A 93 1.52 7.87 -0.43
N ARG A 94 0.21 7.59 -0.42
CA ARG A 94 -0.31 6.29 -0.88
C ARG A 94 -0.29 6.20 -2.40
N GLY A 95 0.08 5.00 -2.92
CA GLY A 95 0.12 4.74 -4.35
C GLY A 95 1.23 5.48 -5.10
N PHE A 96 2.06 6.28 -4.41
CA PHE A 96 3.18 7.00 -5.00
C PHE A 96 4.52 6.62 -4.38
N CYS A 97 4.71 6.80 -3.07
CA CYS A 97 5.95 6.44 -2.39
C CYS A 97 6.00 4.93 -2.07
N PRO A 98 6.89 4.13 -2.71
CA PRO A 98 6.95 2.68 -2.48
C PRO A 98 7.31 2.33 -1.03
N SER A 99 8.21 3.09 -0.41
CA SER A 99 8.62 2.88 0.97
C SER A 99 7.48 3.11 1.97
N CYS A 100 6.66 4.16 1.76
CA CYS A 100 5.48 4.40 2.59
C CYS A 100 4.37 3.39 2.32
N ASN A 101 4.27 2.90 1.07
CA ASN A 101 3.31 1.88 0.71
C ASN A 101 3.63 0.53 1.36
N ALA A 102 4.91 0.16 1.50
CA ALA A 102 5.33 -1.04 2.21
C ALA A 102 4.86 -1.05 3.68
N LYS A 103 5.01 0.10 4.40
CA LYS A 103 4.47 0.26 5.75
C LYS A 103 2.95 0.10 5.80
N ARG A 104 2.27 0.66 4.81
CA ARG A 104 0.81 0.57 4.70
C ARG A 104 0.36 -0.86 4.44
N ALA A 105 1.09 -1.60 3.61
CA ALA A 105 0.81 -3.01 3.36
C ALA A 105 0.93 -3.85 4.63
N ALA A 106 1.95 -3.64 5.44
CA ALA A 106 2.09 -4.33 6.71
C ALA A 106 0.97 -3.97 7.71
N ALA A 107 0.56 -2.69 7.75
CA ALA A 107 -0.57 -2.26 8.57
C ALA A 107 -1.89 -2.91 8.12
N PHE A 108 -2.09 -3.06 6.82
CA PHE A 108 -3.26 -3.70 6.25
C PHE A 108 -3.29 -5.20 6.57
N VAL A 109 -2.17 -5.91 6.41
CA VAL A 109 -2.05 -7.31 6.84
C VAL A 109 -2.42 -7.49 8.31
N ALA A 110 -1.86 -6.62 9.19
CA ALA A 110 -2.16 -6.66 10.60
C ALA A 110 -3.65 -6.43 10.90
N LEU A 111 -4.26 -5.44 10.22
CA LEU A 111 -5.70 -5.17 10.36
C LEU A 111 -6.55 -6.37 9.93
N LEU A 112 -6.24 -6.98 8.79
CA LEU A 112 -6.99 -8.15 8.31
C LEU A 112 -6.88 -9.31 9.28
N LYS A 113 -5.65 -9.65 9.69
CA LYS A 113 -5.35 -10.81 10.53
C LYS A 113 -5.83 -10.65 11.97
N ASP A 114 -5.56 -9.50 12.58
CA ASP A 114 -5.69 -9.35 14.03
C ASP A 114 -7.04 -8.73 14.44
N GLU A 115 -7.73 -8.01 13.54
CA GLU A 115 -8.86 -7.18 13.93
C GLU A 115 -10.14 -7.40 13.08
N LEU A 116 -10.02 -7.78 11.81
CA LEU A 116 -11.16 -7.69 10.88
C LEU A 116 -11.76 -9.03 10.47
N LEU A 117 -10.91 -9.95 9.95
CA LEU A 117 -11.42 -11.16 9.34
C LEU A 117 -11.99 -12.11 10.39
N GLN A 118 -13.13 -12.70 10.05
CA GLN A 118 -13.73 -13.78 10.82
C GLN A 118 -13.00 -15.10 10.54
N ASP A 119 -13.07 -16.04 11.46
CA ASP A 119 -12.45 -17.37 11.38
C ASP A 119 -13.24 -18.31 10.46
N VAL A 120 -13.35 -17.92 9.19
CA VAL A 120 -14.05 -18.66 8.12
C VAL A 120 -13.21 -18.62 6.84
N CYS A 121 -13.49 -19.54 5.92
CA CYS A 121 -12.83 -19.53 4.61
C CYS A 121 -13.18 -18.27 3.81
N HIS A 122 -12.18 -17.73 3.12
CA HIS A 122 -12.32 -16.59 2.21
C HIS A 122 -11.92 -16.97 0.80
N ALA A 123 -12.54 -16.36 -0.20
CA ALA A 123 -12.11 -16.43 -1.58
C ALA A 123 -11.48 -15.10 -2.01
N GLN A 124 -10.36 -15.17 -2.73
CA GLN A 124 -9.90 -14.03 -3.51
C GLN A 124 -10.79 -13.91 -4.75
N TRP A 125 -11.20 -12.68 -5.04
CA TRP A 125 -11.91 -12.33 -6.25
C TRP A 125 -11.13 -11.28 -7.02
N VAL A 126 -11.10 -11.42 -8.35
CA VAL A 126 -10.53 -10.40 -9.24
C VAL A 126 -11.58 -10.04 -10.28
N PHE A 127 -12.03 -8.79 -10.27
CA PHE A 127 -13.03 -8.27 -11.20
C PHE A 127 -12.36 -7.35 -12.21
N THR A 128 -12.37 -7.72 -13.49
CA THR A 128 -11.76 -6.93 -14.56
C THR A 128 -12.82 -6.42 -15.54
N ILE A 129 -12.55 -5.27 -16.15
CA ILE A 129 -13.40 -4.66 -17.18
C ILE A 129 -12.65 -4.58 -18.51
N PRO A 130 -13.38 -4.64 -19.64
CA PRO A 130 -12.80 -4.58 -20.97
C PRO A 130 -12.06 -3.27 -21.24
N LYS A 131 -11.04 -3.34 -22.11
CA LYS A 131 -10.20 -2.18 -22.46
C LYS A 131 -11.03 -0.98 -22.94
N MET A 132 -12.12 -1.23 -23.69
CA MET A 132 -12.98 -0.19 -24.24
C MET A 132 -13.75 0.61 -23.17
N LEU A 133 -13.98 0.03 -22.01
CA LEU A 133 -14.66 0.72 -20.90
C LEU A 133 -13.70 1.45 -19.96
N ARG A 134 -12.41 1.15 -20.00
CA ARG A 134 -11.40 1.74 -19.10
C ARG A 134 -11.28 3.26 -19.19
N PRO A 135 -11.42 3.91 -20.36
CA PRO A 135 -11.41 5.38 -20.45
C PRO A 135 -12.50 6.05 -19.61
N TYR A 136 -13.70 5.46 -19.54
CA TYR A 136 -14.74 6.03 -18.68
C TYR A 136 -14.28 6.16 -17.23
N PHE A 137 -13.58 5.16 -16.69
CA PHE A 137 -13.05 5.16 -15.33
C PHE A 137 -11.79 6.03 -15.17
N LEU A 138 -11.13 6.42 -16.26
CA LEU A 138 -10.00 7.34 -16.23
C LEU A 138 -10.47 8.78 -16.08
N TYR A 139 -11.46 9.16 -16.84
CA TYR A 139 -11.99 10.52 -16.88
C TYR A 139 -13.06 10.77 -15.81
N HIS A 140 -13.79 9.73 -15.39
CA HIS A 140 -14.80 9.74 -14.32
C HIS A 140 -14.34 8.84 -13.18
N ARG A 141 -13.33 9.30 -12.42
CA ARG A 141 -12.65 8.49 -11.39
C ARG A 141 -13.55 8.15 -10.19
N GLU A 142 -14.63 8.85 -9.98
CA GLU A 142 -15.69 8.51 -9.01
C GLU A 142 -16.30 7.13 -9.29
N LEU A 143 -16.32 6.69 -10.55
CA LEU A 143 -16.78 5.36 -10.96
C LEU A 143 -15.95 4.22 -10.37
N LEU A 144 -14.68 4.45 -10.00
CA LEU A 144 -13.85 3.45 -9.32
C LEU A 144 -14.50 2.97 -8.02
N GLY A 145 -15.19 3.87 -7.32
CA GLY A 145 -15.95 3.50 -6.14
C GLY A 145 -17.18 2.64 -6.47
N GLN A 146 -17.83 2.91 -7.58
CA GLN A 146 -18.99 2.15 -8.04
C GLN A 146 -18.58 0.76 -8.56
N LEU A 147 -17.38 0.64 -9.15
CA LEU A 147 -16.80 -0.65 -9.53
C LEU A 147 -16.70 -1.61 -8.33
N CYS A 148 -16.19 -1.12 -7.18
CA CYS A 148 -16.15 -1.91 -5.94
C CYS A 148 -17.54 -2.28 -5.45
N ARG A 149 -18.49 -1.37 -5.56
CA ARG A 149 -19.87 -1.60 -5.16
C ARG A 149 -20.52 -2.69 -6.02
N ALA A 150 -20.37 -2.60 -7.35
CA ALA A 150 -20.84 -3.62 -8.28
C ALA A 150 -20.23 -4.99 -7.98
N ALA A 151 -18.93 -5.05 -7.65
CA ALA A 151 -18.27 -6.29 -7.26
C ALA A 151 -18.89 -6.90 -5.99
N TYR A 152 -19.16 -6.09 -4.95
CA TYR A 152 -19.79 -6.58 -3.73
C TYR A 152 -21.24 -7.04 -3.97
N GLU A 153 -22.00 -6.25 -4.70
CA GLU A 153 -23.40 -6.59 -5.03
C GLU A 153 -23.48 -7.87 -5.86
N THR A 154 -22.52 -8.12 -6.76
CA THR A 154 -22.43 -9.38 -7.52
C THR A 154 -22.25 -10.58 -6.59
N VAL A 155 -21.30 -10.51 -5.67
CA VAL A 155 -21.03 -11.60 -4.72
C VAL A 155 -22.25 -11.82 -3.80
N LYS A 156 -22.82 -10.74 -3.25
CA LYS A 156 -23.98 -10.82 -2.37
C LYS A 156 -25.18 -11.47 -3.07
N GLU A 157 -25.54 -11.01 -4.26
CA GLU A 157 -26.70 -11.48 -5.00
C GLU A 157 -26.58 -12.96 -5.39
N LEU A 158 -25.38 -13.40 -5.79
CA LEU A 158 -25.12 -14.82 -6.05
C LEU A 158 -25.19 -15.69 -4.80
N MET A 159 -24.74 -15.17 -3.65
CA MET A 159 -24.90 -15.89 -2.38
C MET A 159 -26.35 -15.94 -1.94
N THR A 160 -27.10 -14.85 -2.07
CA THR A 160 -28.55 -14.80 -1.84
C THR A 160 -29.27 -15.86 -2.66
N ALA A 161 -28.97 -15.94 -3.96
CA ALA A 161 -29.57 -16.94 -4.84
C ALA A 161 -29.19 -18.38 -4.47
N ALA A 162 -27.95 -18.61 -4.05
CA ALA A 162 -27.47 -19.95 -3.68
C ALA A 162 -28.11 -20.50 -2.40
N VAL A 163 -28.41 -19.65 -1.43
CA VAL A 163 -28.99 -20.06 -0.13
C VAL A 163 -30.46 -19.72 0.00
N GLN A 164 -31.07 -19.01 -0.97
CA GLN A 164 -32.44 -18.54 -0.95
C GLN A 164 -32.82 -17.73 0.31
N ASP A 165 -31.85 -16.89 0.77
CA ASP A 165 -32.01 -16.03 1.93
C ASP A 165 -31.58 -14.58 1.57
N GLU A 166 -32.57 -13.67 1.49
CA GLU A 166 -32.35 -12.26 1.15
C GLU A 166 -31.53 -11.49 2.20
N ASP A 167 -31.53 -11.96 3.42
CA ASP A 167 -30.85 -11.33 4.55
C ASP A 167 -29.39 -11.78 4.72
N ILE A 168 -28.91 -12.68 3.86
CA ILE A 168 -27.53 -13.15 3.93
C ILE A 168 -26.53 -12.00 3.75
N ARG A 169 -25.55 -11.92 4.64
CA ARG A 169 -24.54 -10.85 4.66
C ARG A 169 -23.14 -11.41 4.58
N PRO A 170 -22.52 -11.48 3.39
CA PRO A 170 -21.11 -11.82 3.27
C PRO A 170 -20.23 -10.68 3.81
N GLY A 171 -19.04 -11.03 4.28
CA GLY A 171 -17.97 -10.06 4.55
C GLY A 171 -17.07 -9.90 3.33
N MET A 172 -16.78 -8.66 2.91
CA MET A 172 -15.90 -8.44 1.76
C MET A 172 -15.00 -7.21 1.95
N VAL A 173 -13.72 -7.39 1.67
CA VAL A 173 -12.72 -6.31 1.60
C VAL A 173 -12.29 -6.16 0.16
N THR A 174 -12.55 -5.01 -0.44
CA THR A 174 -12.26 -4.72 -1.84
C THR A 174 -11.17 -3.66 -1.96
N VAL A 175 -10.19 -3.89 -2.82
CA VAL A 175 -9.11 -2.95 -3.12
C VAL A 175 -9.11 -2.64 -4.61
N ILE A 176 -9.19 -1.37 -4.96
CA ILE A 176 -9.02 -0.90 -6.34
C ILE A 176 -7.53 -0.88 -6.69
N GLN A 177 -7.19 -1.51 -7.79
CA GLN A 177 -5.95 -1.31 -8.51
C GLN A 177 -6.26 -0.72 -9.88
N THR A 178 -5.43 0.24 -10.31
CA THR A 178 -5.65 0.95 -11.59
C THR A 178 -4.58 0.66 -12.63
N PHE A 179 -3.59 -0.18 -12.29
CA PHE A 179 -2.38 -0.40 -13.09
C PHE A 179 -2.22 -1.85 -13.52
N SER A 180 -1.67 -2.02 -14.73
CA SER A 180 -1.12 -3.29 -15.22
C SER A 180 0.38 -3.39 -14.90
N ASP A 181 1.02 -4.49 -15.27
CA ASP A 181 2.46 -4.70 -15.06
C ASP A 181 3.33 -3.61 -15.71
N ASN A 182 2.90 -3.03 -16.84
CA ASN A 182 3.59 -1.95 -17.53
C ASN A 182 3.05 -0.56 -17.19
N LEU A 183 2.41 -0.40 -16.03
CA LEU A 183 1.83 0.85 -15.55
C LEU A 183 0.80 1.48 -16.51
N ARG A 184 0.17 0.69 -17.39
CA ARG A 184 -0.96 1.16 -18.20
C ARG A 184 -2.22 1.21 -17.38
N TRP A 185 -3.12 2.12 -17.70
CA TRP A 185 -4.42 2.22 -17.04
C TRP A 185 -5.23 0.94 -17.23
N ASN A 186 -5.51 0.28 -16.11
CA ASN A 186 -6.23 -0.97 -16.04
C ASN A 186 -7.01 -1.05 -14.71
N PRO A 187 -8.14 -0.34 -14.57
CA PRO A 187 -8.92 -0.40 -13.36
C PRO A 187 -9.54 -1.78 -13.19
N HIS A 188 -9.28 -2.38 -12.03
CA HIS A 188 -9.82 -3.67 -11.63
C HIS A 188 -9.92 -3.73 -10.11
N ALA A 189 -10.80 -4.60 -9.60
CA ALA A 189 -11.00 -4.76 -8.18
C ALA A 189 -10.47 -6.11 -7.72
N HIS A 190 -9.55 -6.10 -6.75
CA HIS A 190 -9.23 -7.27 -5.96
C HIS A 190 -10.10 -7.30 -4.73
N ALA A 191 -10.69 -8.43 -4.42
CA ALA A 191 -11.48 -8.58 -3.21
C ALA A 191 -11.15 -9.87 -2.47
N LEU A 192 -11.28 -9.82 -1.14
CA LEU A 192 -11.28 -10.95 -0.26
C LEU A 192 -12.68 -11.05 0.35
N ALA A 193 -13.44 -12.06 -0.05
CA ALA A 193 -14.80 -12.26 0.40
C ALA A 193 -14.95 -13.58 1.16
N THR A 194 -15.80 -13.61 2.17
CA THR A 194 -16.14 -14.85 2.88
C THR A 194 -16.75 -15.87 1.91
N ARG A 195 -16.48 -17.16 2.12
CA ARG A 195 -17.14 -18.27 1.39
C ARG A 195 -18.45 -18.64 2.06
N GLY A 196 -19.35 -17.67 2.18
CA GLY A 196 -20.65 -17.75 2.83
C GLY A 196 -21.02 -16.42 3.45
N GLY A 197 -22.09 -16.40 4.21
CA GLY A 197 -22.57 -15.21 4.89
C GLY A 197 -23.29 -15.53 6.19
N TRP A 198 -23.67 -14.49 6.91
CA TRP A 198 -24.48 -14.59 8.11
C TRP A 198 -25.92 -14.19 7.79
N ASN A 199 -26.88 -15.01 8.22
CA ASN A 199 -28.31 -14.70 8.10
C ASN A 199 -28.75 -13.63 9.13
N ALA A 200 -30.03 -13.29 9.13
CA ALA A 200 -30.60 -12.31 10.06
C ALA A 200 -30.44 -12.72 11.55
N GLN A 201 -30.35 -14.01 11.85
CA GLN A 201 -30.17 -14.58 13.17
C GLN A 201 -28.70 -14.63 13.61
N GLY A 202 -27.78 -14.20 12.72
CA GLY A 202 -26.33 -14.24 12.99
C GLY A 202 -25.70 -15.63 12.84
N GLN A 203 -26.40 -16.59 12.22
CA GLN A 203 -25.87 -17.91 11.94
C GLN A 203 -25.06 -17.89 10.65
N TRP A 204 -23.92 -18.57 10.66
CA TRP A 204 -23.08 -18.74 9.48
C TRP A 204 -23.65 -19.77 8.52
N ILE A 205 -23.81 -19.38 7.25
CA ILE A 205 -24.26 -20.25 6.15
C ILE A 205 -23.13 -20.33 5.12
N PRO A 206 -22.48 -21.49 4.95
CA PRO A 206 -21.41 -21.67 3.99
C PRO A 206 -21.95 -21.70 2.55
N VAL A 207 -21.23 -21.05 1.64
CA VAL A 207 -21.43 -21.13 0.18
C VAL A 207 -20.08 -21.51 -0.44
N PRO A 208 -19.77 -22.81 -0.55
CA PRO A 208 -18.41 -23.26 -0.88
C PRO A 208 -18.01 -22.95 -2.31
N TYR A 209 -18.98 -22.83 -3.22
CA TYR A 209 -18.74 -22.56 -4.63
C TYR A 209 -19.69 -21.51 -5.18
N ILE A 210 -19.15 -20.61 -5.96
CA ILE A 210 -19.90 -19.68 -6.82
C ILE A 210 -19.28 -19.77 -8.21
N ASP A 211 -20.09 -20.01 -9.23
CA ASP A 211 -19.63 -20.09 -10.61
C ASP A 211 -19.06 -18.73 -11.07
N PRO A 212 -17.78 -18.65 -11.46
CA PRO A 212 -17.19 -17.42 -11.93
C PRO A 212 -17.81 -16.89 -13.24
N HIS A 213 -18.38 -17.78 -14.07
CA HIS A 213 -19.06 -17.38 -15.28
C HIS A 213 -20.38 -16.67 -14.98
N ALA A 214 -21.18 -17.23 -14.07
CA ALA A 214 -22.41 -16.57 -13.60
C ALA A 214 -22.11 -15.21 -12.96
N ALA A 215 -21.01 -15.14 -12.18
CA ALA A 215 -20.54 -13.90 -11.59
C ALA A 215 -20.13 -12.86 -12.66
N GLU A 216 -19.44 -13.30 -13.73
CA GLU A 216 -19.06 -12.43 -14.84
C GLU A 216 -20.29 -11.83 -15.54
N LEU A 217 -21.30 -12.65 -15.84
CA LEU A 217 -22.54 -12.20 -16.48
C LEU A 217 -23.26 -11.15 -15.64
N LEU A 218 -23.41 -11.39 -14.34
CA LEU A 218 -24.06 -10.47 -13.42
C LEU A 218 -23.25 -9.17 -13.24
N PHE A 219 -21.93 -9.27 -13.04
CA PHE A 219 -21.05 -8.12 -12.92
C PHE A 219 -21.06 -7.25 -14.18
N ARG A 220 -20.99 -7.88 -15.35
CA ARG A 220 -21.10 -7.21 -16.65
C ARG A 220 -22.40 -6.41 -16.76
N HIS A 221 -23.53 -7.04 -16.41
CA HIS A 221 -24.82 -6.36 -16.39
C HIS A 221 -24.79 -5.13 -15.48
N LYS A 222 -24.28 -5.27 -14.26
CA LYS A 222 -24.18 -4.14 -13.30
C LYS A 222 -23.30 -3.00 -13.82
N ILE A 223 -22.18 -3.31 -14.49
CA ILE A 223 -21.29 -2.29 -15.06
C ILE A 223 -21.97 -1.58 -16.25
N PHE A 224 -22.68 -2.30 -17.13
CA PHE A 224 -23.43 -1.67 -18.21
C PHE A 224 -24.53 -0.76 -17.68
N GLN A 225 -25.30 -1.21 -16.70
CA GLN A 225 -26.33 -0.39 -16.04
C GLN A 225 -25.73 0.86 -15.38
N LEU A 226 -24.60 0.72 -14.69
CA LEU A 226 -23.88 1.84 -14.10
C LEU A 226 -23.54 2.89 -15.15
N LEU A 227 -22.87 2.49 -16.23
CA LEU A 227 -22.43 3.42 -17.28
C LEU A 227 -23.60 4.02 -18.06
N LYS A 228 -24.66 3.26 -18.30
CA LYS A 228 -25.89 3.73 -18.94
C LYS A 228 -26.59 4.77 -18.07
N THR A 229 -26.75 4.51 -16.77
CA THR A 229 -27.38 5.46 -15.82
C THR A 229 -26.60 6.78 -15.71
N GLN A 230 -25.28 6.76 -15.93
CA GLN A 230 -24.45 7.95 -15.97
C GLN A 230 -24.46 8.63 -17.36
N GLY A 231 -25.22 8.12 -18.34
CA GLY A 231 -25.23 8.66 -19.71
C GLY A 231 -23.93 8.44 -20.50
N LEU A 232 -23.07 7.55 -20.03
CA LEU A 232 -21.73 7.31 -20.62
C LEU A 232 -21.74 6.19 -21.68
N LEU A 233 -22.77 5.33 -21.68
CA LEU A 233 -22.85 4.18 -22.57
C LEU A 233 -24.27 4.07 -23.15
N SER A 234 -24.37 4.05 -24.49
CA SER A 234 -25.67 3.86 -25.19
C SER A 234 -26.03 2.37 -25.35
N ASP A 235 -27.29 2.10 -25.67
CA ASP A 235 -27.78 0.74 -25.90
C ASP A 235 -27.10 0.10 -27.12
N GLU A 236 -26.91 0.85 -28.20
CA GLU A 236 -26.26 0.38 -29.42
C GLU A 236 -24.81 -0.04 -29.12
N ARG A 237 -24.15 0.69 -28.22
CA ARG A 237 -22.76 0.36 -27.82
C ARG A 237 -22.70 -0.86 -26.91
N ILE A 238 -23.73 -1.07 -26.07
CA ILE A 238 -23.89 -2.29 -25.27
C ILE A 238 -24.10 -3.48 -26.21
N GLU A 239 -25.01 -3.38 -27.18
CA GLU A 239 -25.28 -4.43 -28.18
C GLU A 239 -24.00 -4.80 -28.95
N LEU A 240 -23.24 -3.81 -29.38
CA LEU A 240 -21.95 -4.04 -30.05
C LEU A 240 -20.99 -4.81 -29.16
N LEU A 241 -20.85 -4.43 -27.87
CA LEU A 241 -19.95 -5.14 -26.94
C LEU A 241 -20.45 -6.56 -26.64
N MET A 242 -21.75 -6.78 -26.65
CA MET A 242 -22.37 -8.09 -26.43
C MET A 242 -22.23 -9.02 -27.66
N SER A 243 -22.09 -8.47 -28.87
CA SER A 243 -21.88 -9.25 -30.10
C SER A 243 -20.49 -9.83 -30.22
N TRP A 244 -19.54 -9.39 -29.39
CA TRP A 244 -18.16 -9.87 -29.45
C TRP A 244 -18.04 -11.26 -28.82
N LYS A 245 -17.25 -12.13 -29.45
CA LYS A 245 -16.96 -13.48 -28.93
C LYS A 245 -16.38 -13.44 -27.51
N HIS A 246 -15.56 -12.43 -27.22
CA HIS A 246 -14.97 -12.20 -25.90
C HIS A 246 -15.28 -10.77 -25.46
N THR A 247 -16.12 -10.63 -24.45
CA THR A 247 -16.53 -9.33 -23.94
C THR A 247 -15.40 -8.56 -23.23
N GLY A 248 -14.33 -9.26 -22.83
CA GLY A 248 -13.20 -8.70 -22.10
C GLY A 248 -13.49 -8.44 -20.61
N PHE A 249 -14.66 -8.76 -20.13
CA PHE A 249 -14.90 -8.95 -18.70
C PHE A 249 -14.25 -10.25 -18.26
N SER A 250 -13.79 -10.31 -17.03
CA SER A 250 -13.27 -11.54 -16.44
C SER A 250 -13.39 -11.49 -14.93
N ILE A 251 -13.84 -12.61 -14.37
CA ILE A 251 -13.85 -12.83 -12.92
C ILE A 251 -13.07 -14.10 -12.60
N ASP A 252 -12.20 -13.99 -11.60
CA ASP A 252 -11.49 -15.13 -11.03
C ASP A 252 -11.77 -15.20 -9.52
N ASN A 253 -12.17 -16.38 -9.04
CA ASN A 253 -12.39 -16.68 -7.62
C ASN A 253 -11.78 -18.02 -7.21
N SER A 254 -10.78 -18.48 -7.95
CA SER A 254 -10.17 -19.81 -7.80
C SER A 254 -9.36 -19.96 -6.50
N VAL A 255 -8.80 -18.85 -5.98
CA VAL A 255 -7.93 -18.90 -4.80
C VAL A 255 -8.76 -18.85 -3.53
N THR A 256 -8.58 -19.87 -2.67
CA THR A 256 -9.19 -19.92 -1.33
C THR A 256 -8.12 -19.69 -0.27
N VAL A 257 -8.46 -18.87 0.71
CA VAL A 257 -7.66 -18.63 1.92
C VAL A 257 -8.38 -19.27 3.10
N TYR A 258 -7.76 -20.26 3.69
CA TYR A 258 -8.27 -20.93 4.89
C TYR A 258 -7.90 -20.13 6.15
N PRO A 259 -8.67 -20.25 7.24
CA PRO A 259 -8.39 -19.54 8.49
C PRO A 259 -6.97 -19.79 9.02
N SER A 260 -6.45 -21.00 8.89
CA SER A 260 -5.11 -21.41 9.32
C SER A 260 -3.97 -20.99 8.40
N ASP A 261 -4.27 -20.50 7.18
CA ASP A 261 -3.26 -20.11 6.19
C ASP A 261 -2.85 -18.64 6.36
N GLU A 262 -2.16 -18.35 7.46
CA GLU A 262 -1.66 -17.00 7.75
C GLU A 262 -0.68 -16.48 6.69
N LEU A 263 0.16 -17.34 6.14
CA LEU A 263 1.14 -16.95 5.11
C LEU A 263 0.48 -16.67 3.77
N GLY A 264 -0.54 -17.44 3.39
CA GLY A 264 -1.36 -17.20 2.20
C GLY A 264 -2.11 -15.88 2.32
N LEU A 265 -2.73 -15.61 3.48
CA LEU A 265 -3.39 -14.35 3.76
C LEU A 265 -2.42 -13.16 3.66
N GLU A 266 -1.23 -13.27 4.24
CA GLU A 266 -0.23 -12.19 4.18
C GLU A 266 0.20 -11.91 2.74
N ARG A 267 0.52 -12.94 1.96
CA ARG A 267 0.92 -12.81 0.54
C ARG A 267 -0.20 -12.15 -0.27
N LEU A 268 -1.44 -12.60 -0.10
CA LEU A 268 -2.60 -12.06 -0.78
C LEU A 268 -2.86 -10.60 -0.39
N ALA A 269 -2.86 -10.28 0.90
CA ALA A 269 -3.10 -8.92 1.38
C ALA A 269 -2.03 -7.94 0.86
N ARG A 270 -0.74 -8.34 0.85
CA ARG A 270 0.35 -7.55 0.26
C ARG A 270 0.16 -7.34 -1.24
N TYR A 271 -0.28 -8.36 -1.95
CA TYR A 271 -0.58 -8.29 -3.38
C TYR A 271 -1.74 -7.33 -3.67
N MET A 272 -2.84 -7.41 -2.92
CA MET A 272 -4.01 -6.54 -3.09
C MET A 272 -3.66 -5.06 -2.95
N ILE A 273 -2.75 -4.71 -2.03
CA ILE A 273 -2.40 -3.29 -1.72
C ILE A 273 -1.01 -2.90 -2.27
N ARG A 274 -0.47 -3.63 -3.21
CA ARG A 274 0.84 -3.35 -3.78
C ARG A 274 0.93 -1.94 -4.37
N SER A 275 2.15 -1.38 -4.38
CA SER A 275 2.44 -0.11 -5.06
C SER A 275 2.40 -0.29 -6.57
N PRO A 276 1.94 0.70 -7.36
CA PRO A 276 2.11 0.69 -8.81
C PRO A 276 3.57 0.50 -9.21
N VAL A 277 4.48 1.25 -8.58
CA VAL A 277 5.91 1.20 -8.87
C VAL A 277 6.64 0.26 -7.91
N SER A 278 7.47 -0.62 -8.49
CA SER A 278 8.47 -1.42 -7.77
C SER A 278 9.86 -0.88 -8.06
N LEU A 279 10.58 -0.48 -7.02
CA LEU A 279 11.96 0.02 -7.16
C LEU A 279 12.94 -1.05 -7.65
N GLN A 280 12.67 -2.32 -7.36
CA GLN A 280 13.50 -3.44 -7.82
C GLN A 280 13.41 -3.67 -9.34
N ARG A 281 12.31 -3.20 -9.96
CA ARG A 281 12.02 -3.35 -11.38
C ARG A 281 12.39 -2.10 -12.19
N LEU A 282 12.77 -1.03 -11.53
CA LEU A 282 12.98 0.29 -12.10
C LEU A 282 14.47 0.57 -12.25
N ASN A 283 14.90 0.77 -13.48
CA ASN A 283 16.23 1.28 -13.79
C ASN A 283 16.08 2.53 -14.67
N TYR A 284 16.57 3.66 -14.20
CA TYR A 284 16.57 4.94 -14.93
C TYR A 284 17.94 5.20 -15.54
N ILE A 285 17.96 5.55 -16.82
CA ILE A 285 19.14 5.85 -17.61
C ILE A 285 19.09 7.33 -18.00
N PRO A 286 19.73 8.23 -17.23
CA PRO A 286 19.63 9.67 -17.46
C PRO A 286 20.15 10.12 -18.83
N GLU A 287 21.19 9.47 -19.35
CA GLU A 287 21.88 9.82 -20.59
C GLU A 287 20.95 9.70 -21.80
N THR A 288 20.07 8.71 -21.80
CA THR A 288 19.10 8.48 -22.89
C THR A 288 17.70 8.94 -22.55
N GLN A 289 17.48 9.47 -21.37
CA GLN A 289 16.13 9.84 -20.85
C GLN A 289 15.15 8.66 -20.92
N GLN A 290 15.62 7.45 -20.62
CA GLN A 290 14.85 6.22 -20.69
C GLN A 290 14.75 5.52 -19.34
N VAL A 291 13.65 4.80 -19.19
CA VAL A 291 13.40 3.89 -18.06
C VAL A 291 13.29 2.48 -18.60
N LEU A 292 14.14 1.59 -18.09
CA LEU A 292 14.00 0.16 -18.26
C LEU A 292 13.14 -0.38 -17.11
N TYR A 293 11.93 -0.85 -17.42
CA TYR A 293 11.00 -1.38 -16.44
C TYR A 293 10.71 -2.87 -16.70
N GLN A 294 11.08 -3.73 -15.74
CA GLN A 294 10.96 -5.18 -15.88
C GLN A 294 9.51 -5.65 -15.63
N SER A 295 9.01 -6.59 -16.44
CA SER A 295 7.72 -7.26 -16.23
C SER A 295 7.80 -8.29 -15.08
N ASN A 296 6.67 -8.57 -14.42
CA ASN A 296 6.58 -9.65 -13.42
C ASN A 296 6.43 -11.05 -14.04
N LYS A 297 6.13 -11.14 -15.36
CA LYS A 297 5.71 -12.38 -16.01
C LYS A 297 6.86 -13.22 -16.57
N GLY A 298 8.10 -12.69 -16.60
CA GLY A 298 9.24 -13.37 -17.18
C GLY A 298 10.30 -13.76 -16.16
N HIS A 299 10.73 -15.01 -16.17
CA HIS A 299 11.99 -15.44 -15.56
C HIS A 299 13.21 -14.98 -16.38
N ASP A 300 13.00 -14.60 -17.66
CA ASP A 300 14.02 -14.14 -18.56
C ASP A 300 14.07 -12.61 -18.66
N GLN A 301 15.29 -12.06 -18.77
CA GLN A 301 15.55 -10.61 -18.94
C GLN A 301 14.90 -9.99 -20.20
N GLN A 302 14.30 -10.79 -21.06
CA GLN A 302 13.69 -10.37 -22.33
C GLN A 302 12.35 -9.64 -22.16
N ASP A 303 11.69 -9.72 -20.99
CA ASP A 303 10.40 -9.06 -20.74
C ASP A 303 10.52 -7.64 -20.16
N SER A 304 11.61 -6.96 -20.43
CA SER A 304 11.81 -5.57 -20.05
C SER A 304 11.23 -4.60 -21.07
N THR A 305 10.51 -3.60 -20.63
CA THR A 305 9.97 -2.54 -21.50
C THR A 305 10.80 -1.28 -21.32
N ILE A 306 11.30 -0.74 -22.43
CA ILE A 306 11.94 0.58 -22.46
C ILE A 306 10.85 1.63 -22.63
N ILE A 307 10.80 2.61 -21.75
CA ILE A 307 9.78 3.67 -21.70
C ILE A 307 10.50 5.02 -21.63
N ASP A 308 10.03 6.01 -22.39
CA ASP A 308 10.46 7.40 -22.22
C ASP A 308 10.24 7.84 -20.77
N SER A 309 11.20 8.55 -20.20
CA SER A 309 11.19 8.86 -18.75
C SER A 309 10.03 9.77 -18.34
N MET A 310 9.61 10.71 -19.19
CA MET A 310 8.45 11.57 -18.94
C MET A 310 7.15 10.77 -19.03
N GLU A 311 7.03 9.89 -20.04
CA GLU A 311 5.91 8.95 -20.20
C GLU A 311 5.81 8.03 -18.97
N PHE A 312 6.94 7.50 -18.49
CA PHE A 312 6.96 6.68 -17.28
C PHE A 312 6.44 7.44 -16.06
N LEU A 313 6.92 8.67 -15.86
CA LEU A 313 6.47 9.50 -14.74
C LEU A 313 4.99 9.85 -14.87
N ALA A 314 4.51 10.16 -16.07
CA ALA A 314 3.09 10.42 -16.32
C ALA A 314 2.22 9.20 -15.97
N ARG A 315 2.66 7.98 -16.33
CA ARG A 315 1.99 6.74 -15.91
C ARG A 315 1.96 6.60 -14.39
N VAL A 316 3.05 6.88 -13.71
CA VAL A 316 3.09 6.82 -12.23
C VAL A 316 2.12 7.80 -11.61
N LEU A 317 2.12 9.05 -12.08
CA LEU A 317 1.23 10.10 -11.59
C LEU A 317 -0.24 9.76 -11.82
N MET A 318 -0.59 9.17 -12.97
CA MET A 318 -1.95 8.73 -13.29
C MET A 318 -2.54 7.80 -12.22
N HIS A 319 -1.72 6.95 -11.60
CA HIS A 319 -2.17 5.97 -10.62
C HIS A 319 -2.28 6.49 -9.19
N VAL A 320 -1.87 7.72 -8.92
CA VAL A 320 -2.04 8.33 -7.59
C VAL A 320 -3.54 8.41 -7.27
N PRO A 321 -4.01 7.83 -6.15
CA PRO A 321 -5.42 7.89 -5.78
C PRO A 321 -5.86 9.31 -5.44
N ASP A 322 -7.10 9.64 -5.76
CA ASP A 322 -7.67 10.96 -5.46
C ASP A 322 -7.75 11.20 -3.95
N LEU A 323 -7.67 12.48 -3.57
CA LEU A 323 -7.78 12.89 -2.17
C LEU A 323 -9.14 12.48 -1.60
N ASN A 324 -9.12 12.02 -0.35
CA ASN A 324 -10.32 11.63 0.40
C ASN A 324 -11.18 10.52 -0.25
N LYS A 325 -10.69 9.88 -1.31
CA LYS A 325 -11.35 8.70 -1.91
C LYS A 325 -10.70 7.44 -1.36
N PRO A 326 -11.46 6.56 -0.66
CA PRO A 326 -10.94 5.28 -0.19
C PRO A 326 -10.75 4.34 -1.39
N TYR A 327 -9.56 3.74 -1.50
CA TYR A 327 -9.31 2.67 -2.47
C TYR A 327 -9.40 1.27 -1.84
N ILE A 328 -9.51 1.18 -0.52
CA ILE A 328 -9.89 -0.02 0.22
C ILE A 328 -11.31 0.22 0.74
N ARG A 329 -12.20 -0.73 0.49
CA ARG A 329 -13.60 -0.68 0.91
C ARG A 329 -13.96 -1.93 1.69
N TYR A 330 -14.73 -1.73 2.72
CA TYR A 330 -15.24 -2.78 3.59
C TYR A 330 -16.75 -2.88 3.41
N SER A 331 -17.25 -4.06 3.09
CA SER A 331 -18.66 -4.28 2.77
C SER A 331 -19.25 -5.44 3.58
N GLY A 332 -20.56 -5.48 3.67
CA GLY A 332 -21.27 -6.49 4.46
C GLY A 332 -20.94 -6.42 5.92
N ILE A 333 -20.64 -7.56 6.55
CA ILE A 333 -20.30 -7.61 7.98
C ILE A 333 -18.97 -6.89 8.31
N TYR A 334 -18.10 -6.69 7.32
CA TYR A 334 -16.83 -5.97 7.50
C TYR A 334 -17.00 -4.44 7.40
N SER A 335 -18.20 -3.95 7.12
CA SER A 335 -18.42 -2.50 7.08
C SER A 335 -18.41 -1.88 8.49
N ASN A 336 -17.82 -0.68 8.61
CA ASN A 336 -17.75 0.07 9.88
C ASN A 336 -19.14 0.31 10.52
N ARG A 337 -20.21 0.32 9.73
CA ARG A 337 -21.60 0.48 10.23
C ARG A 337 -22.07 -0.74 11.02
N THR A 338 -21.59 -1.94 10.64
CA THR A 338 -21.98 -3.21 11.27
C THR A 338 -21.11 -3.53 12.49
N GLN A 339 -19.85 -3.07 12.50
CA GLN A 339 -18.92 -3.32 13.62
C GLN A 339 -19.12 -2.37 14.82
N ARG A 340 -19.76 -1.22 14.62
CA ARG A 340 -20.16 -0.35 15.73
C ARG A 340 -21.43 -0.90 16.38
N LYS A 341 -21.29 -1.83 17.33
CA LYS A 341 -22.29 -1.96 18.39
C LYS A 341 -22.36 -0.62 19.10
N PRO A 342 -23.54 -0.04 19.36
CA PRO A 342 -23.65 1.18 20.13
C PRO A 342 -23.21 0.88 21.56
N SER A 343 -21.97 1.18 21.93
CA SER A 343 -21.67 1.45 23.32
C SER A 343 -22.33 2.80 23.59
N LYS A 344 -23.40 2.78 24.38
CA LYS A 344 -23.93 3.97 25.04
C LYS A 344 -22.76 4.52 25.87
N ASP A 345 -22.26 5.66 25.50
CA ASP A 345 -21.33 6.58 26.14
C ASP A 345 -20.10 6.87 25.25
N SER A 346 -20.26 7.87 24.43
CA SER A 346 -19.29 8.94 24.14
C SER A 346 -19.62 9.63 22.80
N ALA A 347 -20.45 10.65 22.91
CA ALA A 347 -20.50 11.72 21.93
C ALA A 347 -19.20 12.53 22.03
N THR A 348 -18.30 12.35 21.09
CA THR A 348 -17.23 13.30 20.78
C THR A 348 -17.01 13.32 19.29
N THR A 349 -17.60 14.30 18.65
CA THR A 349 -17.33 14.78 17.30
C THR A 349 -15.89 15.30 17.26
N SER A 350 -14.98 14.55 16.64
CA SER A 350 -13.65 15.04 16.30
C SER A 350 -13.60 15.39 14.81
N SER A 351 -13.38 16.65 14.53
CA SER A 351 -13.12 17.27 13.24
C SER A 351 -11.84 16.70 12.60
N PRO A 352 -11.75 16.55 11.25
CA PRO A 352 -10.62 15.88 10.57
C PRO A 352 -9.30 16.66 10.56
N ASN A 353 -9.22 17.85 11.11
CA ASN A 353 -8.09 18.78 10.92
C ASN A 353 -7.30 19.15 12.18
N GLU A 354 -7.50 18.47 13.28
CA GLU A 354 -6.67 18.74 14.47
C GLU A 354 -5.40 17.89 14.46
N ILE A 355 -4.26 18.59 14.47
CA ILE A 355 -2.95 18.01 14.81
C ILE A 355 -3.10 17.46 16.23
N PRO A 356 -2.92 16.14 16.47
CA PRO A 356 -3.13 15.60 17.79
C PRO A 356 -2.12 16.21 18.79
N PRO A 357 -2.59 16.62 19.97
CA PRO A 357 -1.72 17.13 21.03
C PRO A 357 -0.72 16.06 21.45
N SER A 358 0.43 16.48 21.96
CA SER A 358 1.62 15.72 22.35
C SER A 358 1.34 14.25 22.72
N VAL A 359 1.75 13.34 21.82
CA VAL A 359 1.44 11.92 21.94
C VAL A 359 2.22 11.26 23.07
N SER A 360 1.64 11.21 24.24
CA SER A 360 2.10 10.38 25.37
C SER A 360 1.47 8.97 25.37
N ASN A 361 0.70 8.58 24.33
CA ASN A 361 -0.06 7.33 24.34
C ASN A 361 0.84 6.10 24.07
N PRO A 362 1.12 5.24 25.08
CA PRO A 362 1.99 4.06 24.94
C PRO A 362 1.45 3.05 23.92
N LYS A 363 0.14 2.96 23.72
CA LYS A 363 -0.49 2.05 22.74
C LYS A 363 -0.15 2.42 21.31
N LEU A 364 -0.14 3.73 20.97
CA LEU A 364 0.24 4.19 19.64
C LEU A 364 1.73 3.97 19.34
N ARG A 365 2.60 4.14 20.34
CA ARG A 365 4.04 3.86 20.21
C ARG A 365 4.31 2.38 19.97
N ARG A 366 3.64 1.48 20.71
CA ARG A 366 3.76 0.02 20.51
C ARG A 366 3.23 -0.40 19.12
N ARG A 367 2.08 0.14 18.71
CA ARG A 367 1.51 -0.13 17.37
C ARG A 367 2.48 0.30 16.25
N TRP A 368 3.07 1.48 16.38
CA TRP A 368 4.07 1.98 15.44
C TRP A 368 5.34 1.10 15.40
N ALA A 369 5.90 0.73 16.54
CA ALA A 369 7.06 -0.15 16.62
C ALA A 369 6.78 -1.52 16.00
N ASN A 370 5.62 -2.12 16.29
CA ASN A 370 5.19 -3.38 15.68
C ASN A 370 5.08 -3.30 14.15
N LEU A 371 4.56 -2.18 13.62
CA LEU A 371 4.49 -1.97 12.17
C LEU A 371 5.87 -1.86 11.53
N ILE A 372 6.80 -1.15 12.17
CA ILE A 372 8.19 -1.05 11.68
C ILE A 372 8.86 -2.43 11.72
N ARG A 373 8.69 -3.20 12.80
CA ARG A 373 9.23 -4.56 12.90
C ARG A 373 8.72 -5.46 11.78
N ARG A 374 7.41 -5.46 11.51
CA ARG A 374 6.80 -6.27 10.44
C ARG A 374 7.25 -5.87 9.03
N VAL A 375 7.55 -4.58 8.79
CA VAL A 375 7.97 -4.09 7.46
C VAL A 375 9.45 -4.31 7.20
N PHE A 376 10.28 -3.99 8.18
CA PHE A 376 11.73 -3.94 8.00
C PHE A 376 12.45 -5.06 8.74
N GLN A 377 11.71 -5.97 9.39
CA GLN A 377 12.23 -7.02 10.25
C GLN A 377 13.20 -6.51 11.32
N THR A 378 13.02 -5.25 11.72
CA THR A 378 13.89 -4.53 12.67
C THR A 378 13.05 -3.91 13.76
N GLU A 379 13.57 -3.88 14.99
CA GLU A 379 12.97 -3.17 16.13
C GLU A 379 13.55 -1.76 16.22
N PRO A 380 12.79 -0.70 15.81
CA PRO A 380 13.31 0.66 15.81
C PRO A 380 13.47 1.23 17.22
N LEU A 381 12.88 0.59 18.23
CA LEU A 381 13.00 1.00 19.63
C LEU A 381 13.93 0.11 20.44
N ILE A 382 14.83 -0.65 19.79
CA ILE A 382 15.93 -1.36 20.45
C ILE A 382 17.25 -0.66 20.12
N CYS A 383 18.00 -0.37 21.15
CA CYS A 383 19.29 0.29 21.00
C CYS A 383 20.30 -0.62 20.33
N GLN A 384 20.89 -0.16 19.25
CA GLN A 384 21.89 -0.89 18.47
C GLN A 384 23.20 -1.14 19.26
N LYS A 385 23.48 -0.30 20.27
CA LYS A 385 24.72 -0.39 21.05
C LYS A 385 24.63 -1.31 22.26
N CYS A 386 23.46 -1.34 22.93
CA CYS A 386 23.34 -2.07 24.21
C CYS A 386 22.14 -3.01 24.29
N GLY A 387 21.31 -3.10 23.24
CA GLY A 387 20.12 -3.96 23.20
C GLY A 387 18.95 -3.51 24.09
N SER A 388 19.08 -2.40 24.83
CA SER A 388 18.02 -1.89 25.71
C SER A 388 16.91 -1.18 24.93
N ASN A 389 15.74 -1.05 25.51
CA ASN A 389 14.63 -0.32 24.90
C ASN A 389 14.95 1.18 24.78
N MET A 390 14.64 1.74 23.63
CA MET A 390 14.70 3.17 23.35
C MET A 390 13.33 3.83 23.45
N ARG A 391 13.30 5.12 23.71
CA ARG A 391 12.06 5.93 23.74
C ARG A 391 12.13 7.13 22.82
N ILE A 392 11.00 7.55 22.32
CA ILE A 392 10.88 8.79 21.56
C ILE A 392 10.85 9.96 22.56
N LEU A 393 11.84 10.84 22.50
CA LEU A 393 11.93 12.03 23.34
C LEU A 393 10.99 13.13 22.86
N SER A 394 11.07 13.45 21.56
CA SER A 394 10.35 14.58 21.00
C SER A 394 10.15 14.44 19.49
N PHE A 395 9.20 15.18 18.97
CA PHE A 395 8.96 15.38 17.54
C PHE A 395 9.38 16.79 17.17
N ILE A 396 10.32 16.93 16.23
CA ILE A 396 10.92 18.21 15.84
C ILE A 396 10.38 18.57 14.46
N THR A 397 9.63 19.67 14.38
CA THR A 397 9.00 20.17 13.14
C THR A 397 9.37 21.62 12.84
N GLN A 398 9.92 22.37 13.81
CA GLN A 398 10.27 23.77 13.63
C GLN A 398 11.60 23.93 12.91
N PRO A 399 11.68 24.61 11.75
CA PRO A 399 12.90 24.73 10.96
C PRO A 399 14.11 25.26 11.74
N ARG A 400 13.91 26.27 12.61
CA ARG A 400 14.98 26.83 13.45
C ARG A 400 15.58 25.78 14.41
N VAL A 401 14.73 24.92 14.98
CA VAL A 401 15.18 23.87 15.90
C VAL A 401 15.86 22.72 15.13
N ILE A 402 15.31 22.36 13.97
CA ILE A 402 15.88 21.38 13.05
C ILE A 402 17.32 21.79 12.71
N ASN A 403 17.50 22.98 12.15
CA ASN A 403 18.82 23.46 11.73
C ASN A 403 19.81 23.49 12.89
N LYS A 404 19.42 24.00 14.07
CA LYS A 404 20.27 24.02 15.26
C LYS A 404 20.73 22.63 15.67
N ILE A 405 19.86 21.62 15.61
CA ILE A 405 20.21 20.23 15.96
C ILE A 405 21.14 19.63 14.89
N LEU A 406 20.82 19.80 13.61
CA LEU A 406 21.63 19.24 12.51
C LEU A 406 23.01 19.88 12.47
N ASP A 407 23.13 21.21 12.66
CA ASP A 407 24.42 21.90 12.72
C ASP A 407 25.26 21.44 13.92
N HIS A 408 24.63 21.25 15.08
CA HIS A 408 25.32 20.68 16.24
C HIS A 408 25.88 19.27 15.96
N LEU A 409 25.11 18.43 15.25
CA LEU A 409 25.53 17.08 14.90
C LEU A 409 26.64 17.07 13.83
N LYS A 410 26.60 17.98 12.83
CA LYS A 410 27.69 18.15 11.83
C LYS A 410 28.99 18.59 12.46
N ASN A 411 28.92 19.46 13.47
CA ASN A 411 30.08 20.04 14.14
C ASN A 411 30.59 19.19 15.32
N ARG A 412 29.96 18.05 15.62
CA ARG A 412 30.48 17.12 16.64
C ARG A 412 31.76 16.46 16.09
N PRO A 413 32.91 16.58 16.74
CA PRO A 413 34.10 15.86 16.33
C PRO A 413 33.79 14.36 16.36
N THR A 414 34.09 13.69 15.25
CA THR A 414 33.94 12.23 15.14
C THR A 414 34.92 11.64 16.18
N GLN A 415 34.41 11.25 17.35
CA GLN A 415 35.19 10.43 18.25
C GLN A 415 35.35 9.07 17.56
N THR A 416 36.43 8.92 16.82
CA THR A 416 36.97 7.63 16.41
C THR A 416 37.42 6.91 17.68
N ARG A 417 36.45 6.21 18.28
CA ARG A 417 36.76 5.26 19.35
C ARG A 417 37.50 4.10 18.68
N ALA A 418 38.74 3.89 19.09
CA ALA A 418 39.51 2.70 18.73
C ALA A 418 38.63 1.44 18.94
N PRO A 419 38.68 0.46 18.03
CA PRO A 419 37.94 -0.79 18.20
C PRO A 419 38.33 -1.40 19.55
N PRO A 420 37.38 -1.99 20.30
CA PRO A 420 37.68 -2.64 21.56
C PRO A 420 38.75 -3.70 21.33
N THR A 421 39.82 -3.63 22.05
CA THR A 421 40.89 -4.65 22.08
C THR A 421 40.22 -6.02 22.36
N PRO A 422 40.50 -7.05 21.55
CA PRO A 422 39.96 -8.37 21.82
C PRO A 422 40.49 -8.81 23.19
N LYS A 423 39.59 -9.17 24.10
CA LYS A 423 39.96 -9.85 25.34
C LYS A 423 40.63 -11.16 24.95
N LEU A 424 41.93 -11.26 25.18
CA LEU A 424 42.66 -12.51 25.11
C LEU A 424 41.94 -13.53 26.01
N GLN A 425 41.36 -14.55 25.39
CA GLN A 425 40.92 -15.75 26.11
C GLN A 425 42.16 -16.36 26.78
N GLN A 426 42.16 -16.34 28.11
CA GLN A 426 43.17 -17.07 28.86
C GLN A 426 43.04 -18.56 28.49
N ALA A 427 44.13 -19.11 27.96
CA ALA A 427 44.19 -20.54 27.69
C ALA A 427 44.00 -21.32 29.01
N PRO A 428 43.33 -22.48 29.00
CA PRO A 428 43.25 -23.31 30.18
C PRO A 428 44.64 -23.82 30.59
N LEU A 429 44.90 -23.71 31.87
CA LEU A 429 46.14 -24.25 32.49
C LEU A 429 46.18 -25.77 32.24
N PRO A 430 47.38 -26.32 31.94
CA PRO A 430 47.54 -27.76 31.79
C PRO A 430 47.39 -28.44 33.16
N LEU A 431 46.57 -29.47 33.22
CA LEU A 431 46.49 -30.39 34.35
C LEU A 431 47.80 -31.18 34.41
N SER A 432 48.53 -31.00 35.48
CA SER A 432 49.70 -31.81 35.80
C SER A 432 49.31 -33.21 36.31
N PRO A 433 50.23 -34.19 36.23
CA PRO A 433 50.00 -35.63 36.07
C PRO A 433 49.37 -36.33 37.28
#